data_f6bb4414e36bd9292968e20b2f236b94
#
_entry.id   f6bb4414e36bd9292968e20b2f236b94
#
_cell.length_a   1.000
_cell.length_b   1.000
_cell.length_c   1.000
_cell.angle_alpha   90.00
_cell.angle_beta   90.00
_cell.angle_gamma   90.00
#
_symmetry.space_group_name_H-M   'P 1'
#
loop_
_entity.id
_entity.type
_entity.pdbx_description
1 polymer ?
#
loop_
_entity_poly.entity_id
_entity_poly.type
_entity_poly.pdbx_seq_one_letter_code
_entity_poly.pdbx_strand_id
1 'polypeptide(L)'
;MRMKKALAILTAVCTVTASMCFATVAQAADKTDLVIALDADIDTLHATNYSTGVEQDVLNQIYDTLMYYNPDGKHDPEPRIAESYEISEDGLDYTFHLRDDVKFHDGATVTADDVVFSLELFKQSEYQGSQISMLSSVEATDDSTVVCHLDTPYAPFLQGVLTPYICEKAYYEKDEDAFATNPVGTGPYKFVSRATGSNITLEANEDYYRGAPEIKNLTFEVIPDVATKAIALQTGEVNFAEVDSSVLPQLQANPQIKIAEVETSGFAYVSM
;
A
#
# COMPACT_ATOMS: atom_id res chain seq x y z
N MET A 1 85.39 -38.21 -25.84
CA MET A 1 84.66 -39.00 -26.86
C MET A 1 83.16 -38.88 -26.59
N ARG A 2 82.44 -38.32 -27.57
CA ARG A 2 80.98 -38.20 -27.80
C ARG A 2 80.19 -37.33 -26.81
N MET A 3 79.93 -36.10 -27.29
CA MET A 3 78.83 -35.22 -26.96
C MET A 3 77.51 -35.88 -27.21
N LYS A 4 76.55 -35.64 -26.29
CA LYS A 4 75.10 -35.70 -26.60
C LYS A 4 74.47 -34.36 -26.20
N LYS A 5 74.00 -33.66 -27.19
CA LYS A 5 73.21 -32.41 -27.06
C LYS A 5 71.86 -32.77 -26.48
N ALA A 6 71.44 -32.13 -25.46
CA ALA A 6 70.05 -32.13 -24.99
C ALA A 6 69.42 -30.80 -25.36
N LEU A 7 68.43 -30.85 -26.20
CA LEU A 7 67.61 -29.75 -26.69
C LEU A 7 66.55 -29.41 -25.64
N ALA A 8 66.65 -28.24 -25.07
CA ALA A 8 65.61 -27.72 -24.14
C ALA A 8 64.48 -27.11 -24.97
N ILE A 9 63.32 -27.75 -24.92
CA ILE A 9 62.07 -27.20 -25.54
C ILE A 9 61.45 -26.32 -24.47
N LEU A 10 61.46 -24.99 -24.71
CA LEU A 10 60.75 -23.97 -23.92
C LEU A 10 59.29 -23.98 -24.32
N THR A 11 58.41 -24.61 -23.57
CA THR A 11 56.96 -24.54 -23.74
C THR A 11 56.45 -23.29 -23.04
N ALA A 12 56.14 -22.27 -23.80
CA ALA A 12 55.39 -21.08 -23.35
C ALA A 12 53.95 -21.49 -23.12
N VAL A 13 53.54 -21.57 -21.83
CA VAL A 13 52.12 -21.72 -21.47
C VAL A 13 51.49 -20.34 -21.50
N CYS A 14 50.76 -20.01 -22.57
CA CYS A 14 49.85 -18.90 -22.64
C CYS A 14 48.63 -19.19 -21.77
N THR A 15 48.59 -18.69 -20.54
CA THR A 15 47.37 -18.62 -19.73
C THR A 15 46.47 -17.56 -20.32
N VAL A 16 45.50 -17.96 -21.14
CA VAL A 16 44.36 -17.11 -21.52
C VAL A 16 43.44 -17.04 -20.30
N THR A 17 43.53 -15.98 -19.54
CA THR A 17 42.52 -15.61 -18.56
C THR A 17 41.26 -15.15 -19.32
N ALA A 18 40.33 -16.08 -19.53
CA ALA A 18 38.98 -15.74 -19.97
C ALA A 18 38.31 -14.97 -18.85
N SER A 19 38.27 -13.64 -18.98
CA SER A 19 37.37 -12.79 -18.18
C SER A 19 35.95 -13.21 -18.55
N MET A 20 35.32 -14.07 -17.75
CA MET A 20 33.87 -14.26 -17.78
C MET A 20 33.25 -12.96 -17.31
N CYS A 21 32.89 -12.09 -18.23
CA CYS A 21 31.85 -11.09 -17.98
C CYS A 21 30.58 -11.89 -17.65
N PHE A 22 30.25 -12.01 -16.38
CA PHE A 22 28.87 -12.32 -15.99
C PHE A 22 28.04 -11.11 -16.43
N ALA A 23 27.51 -11.17 -17.64
CA ALA A 23 26.36 -10.40 -17.98
C ALA A 23 25.25 -10.92 -17.06
N THR A 24 24.97 -10.20 -16.00
CA THR A 24 23.70 -10.34 -15.29
C THR A 24 22.64 -10.02 -16.34
N VAL A 25 22.06 -11.08 -16.90
CA VAL A 25 20.83 -10.95 -17.65
C VAL A 25 19.85 -10.37 -16.65
N ALA A 26 19.51 -9.09 -16.79
CA ALA A 26 18.36 -8.54 -16.10
C ALA A 26 17.21 -9.44 -16.50
N GLN A 27 16.78 -10.28 -15.59
CA GLN A 27 15.63 -11.14 -15.77
C GLN A 27 14.47 -10.16 -15.96
N ALA A 28 13.83 -10.21 -17.10
CA ALA A 28 12.60 -9.45 -17.30
C ALA A 28 11.70 -9.82 -16.12
N ALA A 29 11.37 -8.83 -15.29
CA ALA A 29 10.48 -9.03 -14.14
C ALA A 29 9.27 -9.80 -14.67
N ASP A 30 8.89 -10.85 -13.98
CA ASP A 30 7.69 -11.59 -14.33
C ASP A 30 6.55 -10.55 -14.33
N LYS A 31 5.64 -10.60 -15.30
CA LYS A 31 4.57 -9.61 -15.44
C LYS A 31 3.65 -9.52 -14.21
N THR A 32 3.88 -10.38 -13.25
CA THR A 32 3.16 -10.50 -11.98
C THR A 32 3.83 -9.80 -10.81
N ASP A 33 5.03 -9.21 -11.00
CA ASP A 33 5.75 -8.50 -9.96
C ASP A 33 5.71 -6.99 -10.23
N LEU A 34 5.43 -6.21 -9.20
CA LEU A 34 5.44 -4.74 -9.24
C LEU A 34 6.32 -4.20 -8.11
N VAL A 35 7.28 -3.37 -8.47
CA VAL A 35 8.13 -2.65 -7.51
C VAL A 35 7.83 -1.16 -7.60
N ILE A 36 7.45 -0.57 -6.46
CA ILE A 36 7.11 0.85 -6.31
C ILE A 36 8.16 1.51 -5.42
N ALA A 37 8.73 2.64 -5.88
CA ALA A 37 9.62 3.43 -5.04
C ALA A 37 8.84 4.33 -4.10
N LEU A 38 9.15 4.29 -2.80
CA LEU A 38 8.65 5.20 -1.78
C LEU A 38 9.65 6.32 -1.50
N ASP A 39 9.14 7.50 -1.18
CA ASP A 39 9.95 8.69 -0.85
C ASP A 39 10.57 8.63 0.55
N ALA A 40 10.00 7.84 1.44
CA ALA A 40 10.45 7.63 2.81
C ALA A 40 10.08 6.23 3.29
N ASP A 41 10.74 5.77 4.36
CA ASP A 41 10.26 4.60 5.09
C ASP A 41 8.99 4.96 5.88
N ILE A 42 8.19 3.95 6.17
CA ILE A 42 7.01 4.07 7.02
C ILE A 42 7.40 3.86 8.48
N ASP A 43 6.70 4.47 9.40
CA ASP A 43 6.89 4.24 10.84
C ASP A 43 6.06 3.06 11.33
N THR A 44 4.85 2.90 10.80
CA THR A 44 3.88 1.92 11.27
C THR A 44 3.07 1.29 10.13
N LEU A 45 2.52 0.10 10.40
CA LEU A 45 1.47 -0.55 9.60
C LEU A 45 0.12 -0.55 10.35
N HIS A 46 0.01 0.24 11.41
CA HIS A 46 -1.20 0.34 12.22
C HIS A 46 -2.31 1.07 11.45
N ALA A 47 -3.46 0.44 11.30
CA ALA A 47 -4.57 0.91 10.47
C ALA A 47 -5.16 2.27 10.86
N THR A 48 -4.98 2.71 12.10
CA THR A 48 -5.58 3.98 12.58
C THR A 48 -4.54 4.98 13.07
N ASN A 49 -3.28 4.58 13.25
CA ASN A 49 -2.26 5.43 13.86
C ASN A 49 -1.14 5.83 12.89
N TYR A 50 -1.49 6.04 11.64
CA TYR A 50 -0.61 6.55 10.60
C TYR A 50 -0.69 8.08 10.52
N SER A 51 0.39 8.72 10.06
CA SER A 51 0.50 10.19 10.00
C SER A 51 0.95 10.72 8.64
N THR A 52 1.39 9.86 7.73
CA THR A 52 1.96 10.24 6.43
C THR A 52 1.23 9.60 5.25
N GLY A 53 1.31 10.26 4.08
CA GLY A 53 0.77 9.72 2.83
C GLY A 53 1.49 8.44 2.40
N VAL A 54 2.79 8.31 2.69
CA VAL A 54 3.59 7.12 2.36
C VAL A 54 3.08 5.89 3.11
N GLU A 55 2.72 6.06 4.40
CA GLU A 55 2.07 4.99 5.17
C GLU A 55 0.72 4.61 4.55
N GLN A 56 -0.07 5.61 4.17
CA GLN A 56 -1.38 5.41 3.56
C GLN A 56 -1.28 4.64 2.22
N ASP A 57 -0.26 4.89 1.41
CA ASP A 57 -0.03 4.17 0.15
C ASP A 57 0.13 2.66 0.36
N VAL A 58 0.84 2.27 1.43
CA VAL A 58 1.01 0.86 1.81
C VAL A 58 -0.26 0.31 2.44
N LEU A 59 -0.87 1.04 3.38
CA LEU A 59 -2.08 0.61 4.10
C LEU A 59 -3.28 0.41 3.18
N ASN A 60 -3.41 1.23 2.12
CA ASN A 60 -4.44 1.09 1.09
C ASN A 60 -4.37 -0.24 0.32
N GLN A 61 -3.24 -0.95 0.38
CA GLN A 61 -3.10 -2.27 -0.24
C GLN A 61 -3.49 -3.40 0.72
N ILE A 62 -3.38 -3.15 2.02
CA ILE A 62 -3.59 -4.17 3.06
C ILE A 62 -5.02 -4.13 3.59
N TYR A 63 -5.61 -2.95 3.67
CA TYR A 63 -6.93 -2.74 4.27
C TYR A 63 -7.92 -2.18 3.26
N ASP A 64 -9.21 -2.42 3.50
CA ASP A 64 -10.31 -1.70 2.87
C ASP A 64 -11.04 -0.82 3.90
N THR A 65 -11.79 0.14 3.38
CA THR A 65 -12.69 1.02 4.10
C THR A 65 -14.15 0.58 3.89
N LEU A 66 -15.11 1.19 4.59
CA LEU A 66 -16.54 0.89 4.38
C LEU A 66 -16.96 1.10 2.92
N MET A 67 -16.59 2.23 2.36
CA MET A 67 -16.82 2.60 0.97
C MET A 67 -15.66 3.45 0.49
N TYR A 68 -15.51 3.63 -0.80
CA TYR A 68 -14.40 4.37 -1.40
C TYR A 68 -14.89 5.59 -2.16
N TYR A 69 -14.26 6.73 -1.95
CA TYR A 69 -14.44 7.91 -2.78
C TYR A 69 -13.69 7.75 -4.09
N ASN A 70 -14.44 7.81 -5.20
CA ASN A 70 -13.82 7.77 -6.52
C ASN A 70 -13.16 9.13 -6.82
N PRO A 71 -11.84 9.18 -7.10
CA PRO A 71 -11.14 10.42 -7.43
C PRO A 71 -11.55 11.02 -8.80
N ASP A 72 -12.46 10.36 -9.56
CA ASP A 72 -12.95 10.84 -10.86
C ASP A 72 -13.82 12.10 -10.80
N GLY A 73 -14.02 12.65 -9.60
CA GLY A 73 -14.74 13.89 -9.35
C GLY A 73 -16.26 13.76 -9.29
N LYS A 74 -16.80 12.54 -9.34
CA LYS A 74 -18.26 12.32 -9.20
C LYS A 74 -18.73 12.35 -7.76
N HIS A 75 -17.81 12.22 -6.81
CA HIS A 75 -18.06 12.28 -5.37
C HIS A 75 -19.03 11.24 -4.79
N ASP A 76 -19.60 10.36 -5.62
CA ASP A 76 -20.45 9.28 -5.13
C ASP A 76 -19.56 8.14 -4.58
N PRO A 77 -19.76 7.70 -3.33
CA PRO A 77 -19.00 6.60 -2.77
C PRO A 77 -19.23 5.29 -3.52
N GLU A 78 -18.15 4.57 -3.80
CA GLU A 78 -18.23 3.21 -4.36
C GLU A 78 -18.28 2.16 -3.25
N PRO A 79 -19.12 1.13 -3.39
CA PRO A 79 -19.16 0.02 -2.44
C PRO A 79 -17.80 -0.65 -2.25
N ARG A 80 -17.47 -0.93 -0.96
CA ARG A 80 -16.33 -1.73 -0.53
C ARG A 80 -16.82 -2.80 0.46
N ILE A 81 -16.50 -2.66 1.75
CA ILE A 81 -17.00 -3.54 2.81
C ILE A 81 -18.51 -3.33 3.00
N ALA A 82 -18.99 -2.08 2.91
CA ALA A 82 -20.43 -1.80 2.81
C ALA A 82 -20.87 -1.82 1.34
N GLU A 83 -21.98 -2.48 1.05
CA GLU A 83 -22.59 -2.49 -0.28
C GLU A 83 -23.52 -1.29 -0.52
N SER A 84 -24.07 -0.71 0.56
CA SER A 84 -24.94 0.46 0.51
C SER A 84 -24.91 1.24 1.83
N TYR A 85 -25.44 2.46 1.77
CA TYR A 85 -25.69 3.28 2.95
C TYR A 85 -26.97 4.07 2.82
N GLU A 86 -27.53 4.49 3.94
CA GLU A 86 -28.70 5.37 4.04
C GLU A 86 -28.42 6.50 5.02
N ILE A 87 -29.03 7.67 4.78
CA ILE A 87 -28.96 8.80 5.69
C ILE A 87 -30.40 9.15 6.11
N SER A 88 -30.65 9.29 7.39
CA SER A 88 -31.95 9.71 7.94
C SER A 88 -32.36 11.08 7.42
N GLU A 89 -33.68 11.38 7.40
CA GLU A 89 -34.21 12.65 6.87
C GLU A 89 -33.67 13.88 7.63
N ASP A 90 -33.36 13.71 8.93
CA ASP A 90 -32.78 14.76 9.79
C ASP A 90 -31.25 14.84 9.68
N GLY A 91 -30.62 13.91 8.96
CA GLY A 91 -29.17 13.86 8.74
C GLY A 91 -28.35 13.49 9.96
N LEU A 92 -28.95 12.83 10.95
CA LEU A 92 -28.30 12.45 12.21
C LEU A 92 -27.81 11.01 12.19
N ASP A 93 -28.46 10.11 11.46
CA ASP A 93 -28.13 8.70 11.40
C ASP A 93 -27.62 8.31 10.03
N TYR A 94 -26.49 7.61 10.01
CA TYR A 94 -25.88 7.03 8.82
C TYR A 94 -25.83 5.52 9.01
N THR A 95 -26.66 4.80 8.25
CA THR A 95 -26.76 3.34 8.31
C THR A 95 -25.98 2.72 7.15
N PHE A 96 -25.07 1.80 7.45
CA PHE A 96 -24.26 1.06 6.48
C PHE A 96 -24.65 -0.40 6.49
N HIS A 97 -24.90 -0.96 5.31
CA HIS A 97 -25.19 -2.37 5.10
C HIS A 97 -23.96 -3.07 4.56
N LEU A 98 -23.44 -4.03 5.33
CA LEU A 98 -22.20 -4.73 5.02
C LEU A 98 -22.47 -5.88 4.04
N ARG A 99 -21.46 -6.20 3.25
CA ARG A 99 -21.41 -7.41 2.41
C ARG A 99 -21.20 -8.64 3.31
N ASP A 100 -21.66 -9.78 2.86
CA ASP A 100 -21.53 -11.09 3.55
C ASP A 100 -20.32 -11.92 3.07
N ASP A 101 -19.64 -11.48 1.99
CA ASP A 101 -18.55 -12.20 1.34
C ASP A 101 -17.14 -11.63 1.66
N VAL A 102 -17.04 -10.59 2.52
CA VAL A 102 -15.76 -9.99 2.90
C VAL A 102 -15.09 -10.76 4.02
N LYS A 103 -13.80 -11.09 3.82
CA LYS A 103 -12.99 -11.77 4.82
C LYS A 103 -11.69 -11.02 5.08
N PHE A 104 -11.23 -11.11 6.31
CA PHE A 104 -9.87 -10.75 6.67
C PHE A 104 -8.86 -11.72 6.05
N HIS A 105 -7.60 -11.33 6.01
CA HIS A 105 -6.50 -12.10 5.40
C HIS A 105 -6.26 -13.46 6.05
N ASP A 106 -6.64 -13.63 7.29
CA ASP A 106 -6.57 -14.89 8.05
C ASP A 106 -7.80 -15.81 7.83
N GLY A 107 -8.84 -15.30 7.14
CA GLY A 107 -10.05 -16.02 6.77
C GLY A 107 -11.25 -15.76 7.67
N ALA A 108 -11.14 -14.96 8.74
CA ALA A 108 -12.29 -14.53 9.54
C ALA A 108 -13.24 -13.66 8.69
N THR A 109 -14.53 -13.79 8.89
CA THR A 109 -15.55 -12.98 8.20
C THR A 109 -15.66 -11.62 8.89
N VAL A 110 -15.75 -10.54 8.10
CA VAL A 110 -15.99 -9.19 8.63
C VAL A 110 -17.40 -9.10 9.20
N THR A 111 -17.53 -8.53 10.38
CA THR A 111 -18.80 -8.30 11.09
C THR A 111 -19.04 -6.84 11.37
N ALA A 112 -20.27 -6.48 11.72
CA ALA A 112 -20.62 -5.14 12.16
C ALA A 112 -19.85 -4.75 13.44
N ASP A 113 -19.54 -5.70 14.33
CA ASP A 113 -18.72 -5.45 15.53
C ASP A 113 -17.29 -5.03 15.19
N ASP A 114 -16.70 -5.57 14.11
CA ASP A 114 -15.37 -5.14 13.63
C ASP A 114 -15.39 -3.71 13.10
N VAL A 115 -16.48 -3.33 12.43
CA VAL A 115 -16.67 -1.96 11.94
C VAL A 115 -16.84 -0.99 13.11
N VAL A 116 -17.69 -1.31 14.08
CA VAL A 116 -17.88 -0.50 15.30
C VAL A 116 -16.54 -0.31 16.01
N PHE A 117 -15.83 -1.40 16.25
CA PHE A 117 -14.50 -1.37 16.86
C PHE A 117 -13.53 -0.48 16.08
N SER A 118 -13.47 -0.60 14.75
CA SER A 118 -12.56 0.17 13.90
C SER A 118 -12.85 1.67 13.95
N LEU A 119 -14.13 2.07 13.93
CA LEU A 119 -14.54 3.47 14.03
C LEU A 119 -14.23 4.06 15.41
N GLU A 120 -14.46 3.30 16.48
CA GLU A 120 -14.11 3.73 17.83
C GLU A 120 -12.59 3.87 18.03
N LEU A 121 -11.81 2.92 17.51
CA LEU A 121 -10.35 2.97 17.52
C LEU A 121 -9.83 4.16 16.72
N PHE A 122 -10.37 4.39 15.52
CA PHE A 122 -10.00 5.52 14.68
C PHE A 122 -10.33 6.87 15.34
N LYS A 123 -11.48 6.98 16.01
CA LYS A 123 -11.88 8.19 16.74
C LYS A 123 -10.90 8.56 17.86
N GLN A 124 -10.19 7.56 18.42
CA GLN A 124 -9.18 7.75 19.46
C GLN A 124 -7.80 8.10 18.90
N SER A 125 -7.58 7.97 17.57
CA SER A 125 -6.30 8.27 16.94
C SER A 125 -5.93 9.74 17.12
N GLU A 126 -4.70 9.99 17.57
CA GLU A 126 -4.13 11.32 17.72
C GLU A 126 -4.03 12.06 16.37
N TYR A 127 -3.76 11.33 15.29
CA TYR A 127 -3.54 11.89 13.96
C TYR A 127 -4.81 11.98 13.12
N GLN A 128 -5.70 11.00 13.21
CA GLN A 128 -6.82 10.85 12.29
C GLN A 128 -8.19 11.08 12.91
N GLY A 129 -8.33 10.93 14.23
CA GLY A 129 -9.62 10.94 14.94
C GLY A 129 -10.47 12.19 14.74
N SER A 130 -9.83 13.33 14.42
CA SER A 130 -10.54 14.57 14.12
C SER A 130 -11.47 14.49 12.91
N GLN A 131 -11.23 13.57 11.96
CA GLN A 131 -12.03 13.41 10.75
C GLN A 131 -13.45 12.90 11.03
N ILE A 132 -13.63 12.16 12.13
CA ILE A 132 -14.94 11.68 12.59
C ILE A 132 -15.32 12.22 13.96
N SER A 133 -14.79 13.38 14.34
CA SER A 133 -15.07 14.01 15.64
C SER A 133 -16.55 14.28 15.90
N MET A 134 -17.37 14.38 14.83
CA MET A 134 -18.83 14.56 14.91
C MET A 134 -19.60 13.27 15.20
N LEU A 135 -18.93 12.11 15.13
CA LEU A 135 -19.53 10.83 15.49
C LEU A 135 -19.82 10.82 17.01
N SER A 136 -21.10 10.83 17.39
CA SER A 136 -21.56 10.75 18.78
C SER A 136 -21.40 9.32 19.29
N SER A 137 -22.02 8.36 18.58
CA SER A 137 -21.92 6.94 18.86
C SER A 137 -22.02 6.12 17.59
N VAL A 138 -21.58 4.89 17.66
CA VAL A 138 -21.72 3.89 16.61
C VAL A 138 -22.17 2.57 17.21
N GLU A 139 -23.09 1.87 16.55
CA GLU A 139 -23.60 0.59 17.04
C GLU A 139 -23.84 -0.39 15.90
N ALA A 140 -23.69 -1.68 16.21
CA ALA A 140 -24.12 -2.78 15.37
C ALA A 140 -25.58 -3.14 15.74
N THR A 141 -26.49 -3.04 14.80
CA THR A 141 -27.89 -3.42 15.03
C THR A 141 -28.14 -4.89 14.75
N ASP A 142 -27.29 -5.49 13.93
CA ASP A 142 -27.17 -6.92 13.64
C ASP A 142 -25.75 -7.21 13.09
N ASP A 143 -25.47 -8.46 12.67
CA ASP A 143 -24.13 -8.88 12.20
C ASP A 143 -23.64 -8.14 10.94
N SER A 144 -24.55 -7.49 10.20
CA SER A 144 -24.27 -6.85 8.90
C SER A 144 -24.70 -5.38 8.80
N THR A 145 -25.26 -4.81 9.86
CA THR A 145 -25.76 -3.42 9.85
C THR A 145 -25.13 -2.58 10.94
N VAL A 146 -24.53 -1.47 10.52
CA VAL A 146 -23.88 -0.49 11.40
C VAL A 146 -24.59 0.84 11.31
N VAL A 147 -24.89 1.48 12.45
CA VAL A 147 -25.48 2.81 12.51
C VAL A 147 -24.53 3.77 13.22
N CYS A 148 -24.18 4.85 12.53
CA CYS A 148 -23.41 5.96 13.08
C CYS A 148 -24.35 7.10 13.43
N HIS A 149 -24.30 7.60 14.67
CA HIS A 149 -25.14 8.67 15.19
C HIS A 149 -24.36 9.97 15.37
N LEU A 150 -24.96 11.09 14.98
CA LEU A 150 -24.44 12.42 15.18
C LEU A 150 -25.37 13.25 16.09
N ASP A 151 -24.82 14.15 16.90
CA ASP A 151 -25.62 15.07 17.71
C ASP A 151 -26.21 16.23 16.89
N THR A 152 -25.58 16.56 15.76
CA THR A 152 -26.02 17.61 14.83
C THR A 152 -25.74 17.20 13.41
N PRO A 153 -26.61 17.55 12.43
CA PRO A 153 -26.40 17.21 11.04
C PRO A 153 -25.08 17.82 10.51
N TYR A 154 -24.25 16.98 9.89
CA TYR A 154 -22.96 17.39 9.37
C TYR A 154 -22.64 16.64 8.06
N ALA A 155 -22.98 17.24 6.91
CA ALA A 155 -22.84 16.60 5.61
C ALA A 155 -21.41 16.08 5.29
N PRO A 156 -20.29 16.75 5.70
CA PRO A 156 -18.94 16.20 5.49
C PRO A 156 -18.64 14.94 6.28
N PHE A 157 -19.49 14.53 7.25
CA PHE A 157 -19.30 13.30 8.03
C PHE A 157 -19.18 12.06 7.15
N LEU A 158 -19.98 11.97 6.08
CA LEU A 158 -19.89 10.83 5.17
C LEU A 158 -18.47 10.66 4.61
N GLN A 159 -17.81 11.76 4.25
CA GLN A 159 -16.43 11.69 3.76
C GLN A 159 -15.47 11.22 4.86
N GLY A 160 -15.63 11.73 6.08
CA GLY A 160 -14.80 11.34 7.21
C GLY A 160 -14.96 9.88 7.61
N VAL A 161 -16.21 9.37 7.70
CA VAL A 161 -16.51 7.99 8.12
C VAL A 161 -16.10 6.94 7.09
N LEU A 162 -15.83 7.33 5.85
CA LEU A 162 -15.30 6.45 4.80
C LEU A 162 -13.77 6.39 4.77
N THR A 163 -13.08 7.13 5.64
CA THR A 163 -11.61 7.13 5.73
C THR A 163 -11.05 5.97 6.58
N PRO A 164 -11.68 5.56 7.70
CA PRO A 164 -11.16 4.51 8.55
C PRO A 164 -11.01 3.17 7.83
N TYR A 165 -9.85 2.56 7.97
CA TYR A 165 -9.63 1.17 7.60
C TYR A 165 -10.34 0.24 8.58
N ILE A 166 -10.96 -0.80 8.07
CA ILE A 166 -11.66 -1.79 8.91
C ILE A 166 -10.69 -2.87 9.35
N CYS A 167 -10.65 -3.10 10.66
CA CYS A 167 -9.72 -3.97 11.36
C CYS A 167 -10.46 -5.12 12.03
N GLU A 168 -9.82 -6.26 12.15
CA GLU A 168 -10.32 -7.38 12.93
C GLU A 168 -10.14 -7.12 14.42
N LYS A 169 -11.25 -6.97 15.15
CA LYS A 169 -11.27 -6.73 16.58
C LYS A 169 -10.55 -7.84 17.35
N ALA A 170 -10.84 -9.10 17.03
CA ALA A 170 -10.27 -10.24 17.74
C ALA A 170 -8.74 -10.35 17.55
N TYR A 171 -8.23 -9.97 16.38
CA TYR A 171 -6.80 -9.91 16.12
C TYR A 171 -6.12 -8.81 16.92
N TYR A 172 -6.69 -7.61 16.95
CA TYR A 172 -6.18 -6.48 17.73
C TYR A 172 -6.15 -6.78 19.23
N GLU A 173 -7.28 -7.26 19.79
CA GLU A 173 -7.40 -7.57 21.22
C GLU A 173 -6.45 -8.69 21.68
N LYS A 174 -6.02 -9.55 20.76
CA LYS A 174 -5.08 -10.63 21.04
C LYS A 174 -3.65 -10.12 21.21
N ASP A 175 -3.21 -9.19 20.36
CA ASP A 175 -1.84 -8.67 20.35
C ASP A 175 -1.78 -7.35 19.57
N GLU A 176 -1.87 -6.21 20.28
CA GLU A 176 -1.81 -4.87 19.68
C GLU A 176 -0.45 -4.59 19.02
N ASP A 177 0.65 -5.10 19.60
CA ASP A 177 1.99 -4.92 19.00
C ASP A 177 2.12 -5.68 17.68
N ALA A 178 1.56 -6.88 17.60
CA ALA A 178 1.49 -7.65 16.37
C ALA A 178 0.64 -6.94 15.31
N PHE A 179 -0.47 -6.33 15.71
CA PHE A 179 -1.33 -5.56 14.81
C PHE A 179 -0.58 -4.43 14.05
N ALA A 180 0.34 -3.74 14.72
CA ALA A 180 1.14 -2.67 14.12
C ALA A 180 2.31 -3.16 13.25
N THR A 181 2.74 -4.41 13.40
CA THR A 181 3.94 -4.96 12.75
C THR A 181 3.68 -6.09 11.78
N ASN A 182 2.56 -6.79 11.94
CA ASN A 182 2.13 -7.90 11.08
C ASN A 182 0.63 -7.76 10.79
N PRO A 183 0.23 -6.76 9.99
CA PRO A 183 -1.16 -6.39 9.80
C PRO A 183 -1.99 -7.49 9.15
N VAL A 184 -3.23 -7.63 9.62
CA VAL A 184 -4.28 -8.47 9.03
C VAL A 184 -5.42 -7.55 8.62
N GLY A 185 -5.61 -7.38 7.32
CA GLY A 185 -6.64 -6.51 6.73
C GLY A 185 -7.60 -7.27 5.84
N THR A 186 -8.39 -6.54 5.07
CA THR A 186 -9.39 -7.06 4.12
C THR A 186 -9.00 -6.78 2.67
N GLY A 187 -7.90 -6.09 2.46
CA GLY A 187 -7.49 -5.51 1.18
C GLY A 187 -6.98 -6.51 0.14
N PRO A 188 -6.62 -5.99 -1.05
CA PRO A 188 -6.18 -6.82 -2.18
C PRO A 188 -4.84 -7.50 -1.97
N TYR A 189 -4.02 -7.05 -1.03
CA TYR A 189 -2.71 -7.64 -0.74
C TYR A 189 -2.54 -7.97 0.74
N LYS A 190 -1.87 -9.09 1.00
CA LYS A 190 -1.46 -9.57 2.33
C LYS A 190 -0.04 -9.14 2.64
N PHE A 191 0.22 -8.77 3.88
CA PHE A 191 1.57 -8.46 4.35
C PHE A 191 2.44 -9.72 4.39
N VAL A 192 3.67 -9.62 3.88
CA VAL A 192 4.67 -10.71 3.92
C VAL A 192 5.82 -10.34 4.83
N SER A 193 6.45 -9.20 4.58
CA SER A 193 7.63 -8.80 5.37
C SER A 193 7.95 -7.31 5.21
N ARG A 194 8.69 -6.77 6.20
CA ARG A 194 9.30 -5.45 6.15
C ARG A 194 10.76 -5.50 6.59
N ALA A 195 11.62 -4.89 5.80
CA ALA A 195 12.99 -4.59 6.18
C ALA A 195 13.12 -3.07 6.34
N THR A 196 13.15 -2.59 7.59
CA THR A 196 13.19 -1.15 7.94
C THR A 196 14.28 -0.43 7.18
N GLY A 197 13.94 0.70 6.55
CA GLY A 197 14.82 1.51 5.73
C GLY A 197 15.17 0.90 4.37
N SER A 198 14.52 -0.20 3.98
CA SER A 198 14.78 -0.91 2.72
C SER A 198 13.51 -1.19 1.94
N ASN A 199 12.67 -2.13 2.38
CA ASN A 199 11.48 -2.49 1.62
C ASN A 199 10.34 -3.05 2.48
N ILE A 200 9.15 -3.07 1.86
CA ILE A 200 7.96 -3.76 2.34
C ILE A 200 7.46 -4.66 1.22
N THR A 201 7.20 -5.93 1.53
CA THR A 201 6.74 -6.92 0.55
C THR A 201 5.33 -7.38 0.90
N LEU A 202 4.46 -7.38 -0.09
CA LEU A 202 3.09 -7.85 -0.03
C LEU A 202 2.86 -8.92 -1.09
N GLU A 203 1.93 -9.84 -0.85
CA GLU A 203 1.47 -10.83 -1.82
C GLU A 203 -0.02 -10.66 -2.11
N ALA A 204 -0.46 -11.04 -3.30
CA ALA A 204 -1.86 -10.94 -3.70
C ALA A 204 -2.76 -11.77 -2.77
N ASN A 205 -3.88 -11.17 -2.36
CA ASN A 205 -4.97 -11.90 -1.71
C ASN A 205 -5.80 -12.61 -2.79
N GLU A 206 -5.57 -13.92 -2.95
CA GLU A 206 -6.27 -14.71 -3.97
C GLU A 206 -7.79 -14.83 -3.70
N ASP A 207 -8.19 -14.62 -2.43
CA ASP A 207 -9.58 -14.67 -1.99
C ASP A 207 -10.23 -13.27 -1.86
N TYR A 208 -9.60 -12.23 -2.49
CA TYR A 208 -10.13 -10.88 -2.41
C TYR A 208 -11.53 -10.79 -3.02
N TYR A 209 -12.51 -10.31 -2.26
CA TYR A 209 -13.93 -10.30 -2.63
C TYR A 209 -14.26 -9.53 -3.92
N ARG A 210 -13.37 -8.63 -4.37
CA ARG A 210 -13.50 -7.89 -5.63
C ARG A 210 -12.72 -8.53 -6.79
N GLY A 211 -12.19 -9.72 -6.58
CA GLY A 211 -11.33 -10.45 -7.52
C GLY A 211 -9.84 -10.32 -7.20
N ALA A 212 -9.13 -11.43 -7.31
CA ALA A 212 -7.70 -11.49 -7.04
C ALA A 212 -6.89 -10.52 -7.94
N PRO A 213 -5.89 -9.81 -7.40
CA PRO A 213 -5.01 -8.96 -8.20
C PRO A 213 -4.26 -9.75 -9.27
N GLU A 214 -4.08 -9.14 -10.45
CA GLU A 214 -3.24 -9.72 -11.51
C GLU A 214 -1.74 -9.69 -11.12
N ILE A 215 -1.30 -8.64 -10.43
CA ILE A 215 0.04 -8.53 -9.84
C ILE A 215 0.06 -9.42 -8.59
N LYS A 216 0.98 -10.38 -8.56
CA LYS A 216 1.06 -11.35 -7.47
C LYS A 216 1.99 -10.93 -6.34
N ASN A 217 3.05 -10.20 -6.66
CA ASN A 217 4.00 -9.70 -5.69
C ASN A 217 4.11 -8.18 -5.83
N LEU A 218 3.88 -7.47 -4.74
CA LEU A 218 4.01 -6.03 -4.65
C LEU A 218 5.11 -5.69 -3.65
N THR A 219 6.13 -4.98 -4.12
CA THR A 219 7.23 -4.52 -3.26
C THR A 219 7.29 -3.00 -3.27
N PHE A 220 7.33 -2.42 -2.10
CA PHE A 220 7.64 -1.02 -1.89
C PHE A 220 9.10 -0.89 -1.50
N GLU A 221 9.90 -0.20 -2.32
CA GLU A 221 11.32 0.07 -2.08
C GLU A 221 11.52 1.50 -1.59
N VAL A 222 12.28 1.67 -0.50
CA VAL A 222 12.55 3.00 0.08
C VAL A 222 13.69 3.67 -0.68
N ILE A 223 13.37 4.63 -1.56
CA ILE A 223 14.33 5.39 -2.37
C ILE A 223 14.02 6.89 -2.26
N PRO A 224 14.52 7.59 -1.24
CA PRO A 224 14.20 9.00 -0.99
C PRO A 224 14.76 9.98 -2.04
N ASP A 225 15.88 9.64 -2.66
CA ASP A 225 16.56 10.52 -3.62
C ASP A 225 15.94 10.42 -5.02
N VAL A 226 15.45 11.56 -5.54
CA VAL A 226 14.74 11.61 -6.82
C VAL A 226 15.61 11.22 -8.02
N ALA A 227 16.92 11.51 -7.97
CA ALA A 227 17.82 11.12 -9.06
C ALA A 227 18.07 9.61 -9.05
N THR A 228 18.16 9.01 -7.87
CA THR A 228 18.25 7.54 -7.69
C THR A 228 16.98 6.86 -8.17
N LYS A 229 15.78 7.39 -7.83
CA LYS A 229 14.51 6.90 -8.37
C LYS A 229 14.47 6.93 -9.91
N ALA A 230 14.92 8.03 -10.52
CA ALA A 230 14.98 8.15 -11.96
C ALA A 230 15.91 7.11 -12.61
N ILE A 231 17.03 6.79 -11.97
CA ILE A 231 17.95 5.72 -12.44
C ILE A 231 17.28 4.36 -12.28
N ALA A 232 16.68 4.07 -11.13
CA ALA A 232 15.99 2.81 -10.85
C ALA A 232 14.84 2.54 -11.85
N LEU A 233 14.07 3.58 -12.22
CA LEU A 233 13.06 3.49 -13.30
C LEU A 233 13.70 3.18 -14.66
N GLN A 234 14.83 3.82 -15.01
CA GLN A 234 15.49 3.60 -16.29
C GLN A 234 16.14 2.22 -16.42
N THR A 235 16.62 1.67 -15.31
CA THR A 235 17.21 0.32 -15.26
C THR A 235 16.17 -0.78 -15.11
N GLY A 236 14.92 -0.43 -14.77
CA GLY A 236 13.85 -1.40 -14.50
C GLY A 236 13.95 -2.03 -13.10
N GLU A 237 14.74 -1.47 -12.19
CA GLU A 237 14.83 -1.89 -10.80
C GLU A 237 13.51 -1.59 -10.05
N VAL A 238 12.89 -0.45 -10.39
CA VAL A 238 11.51 -0.15 -9.98
C VAL A 238 10.61 0.04 -11.20
N ASN A 239 9.33 -0.26 -11.06
CA ASN A 239 8.35 -0.18 -12.12
C ASN A 239 7.49 1.09 -12.03
N PHE A 240 7.37 1.67 -10.85
CA PHE A 240 6.61 2.89 -10.58
C PHE A 240 7.34 3.75 -9.56
N ALA A 241 7.33 5.05 -9.76
CA ALA A 241 7.81 6.05 -8.80
C ALA A 241 7.15 7.40 -9.03
N GLU A 242 6.91 8.12 -7.96
CA GLU A 242 6.65 9.55 -8.02
C GLU A 242 7.96 10.30 -8.20
N VAL A 243 7.97 11.28 -9.10
CA VAL A 243 9.15 12.09 -9.40
C VAL A 243 8.76 13.54 -9.61
N ASP A 244 9.65 14.44 -9.33
CA ASP A 244 9.47 15.86 -9.58
C ASP A 244 9.95 16.28 -10.98
N SER A 245 9.71 17.55 -11.32
CA SER A 245 10.05 18.11 -12.63
C SER A 245 11.53 18.11 -12.97
N SER A 246 12.43 17.97 -12.00
CA SER A 246 13.89 18.05 -12.20
C SER A 246 14.43 16.90 -13.04
N VAL A 247 13.83 15.72 -12.96
CA VAL A 247 14.24 14.51 -13.67
C VAL A 247 13.37 14.18 -14.89
N LEU A 248 12.27 14.90 -15.11
CA LEU A 248 11.36 14.65 -16.24
C LEU A 248 12.05 14.64 -17.62
N PRO A 249 12.94 15.60 -17.98
CA PRO A 249 13.59 15.57 -19.29
C PRO A 249 14.41 14.30 -19.54
N GLN A 250 15.02 13.75 -18.49
CA GLN A 250 15.80 12.51 -18.55
C GLN A 250 14.87 11.29 -18.77
N LEU A 251 13.74 11.23 -18.07
CA LEU A 251 12.79 10.14 -18.18
C LEU A 251 12.02 10.18 -19.50
N GLN A 252 11.65 11.36 -19.99
CA GLN A 252 10.98 11.56 -21.28
C GLN A 252 11.82 11.08 -22.47
N ALA A 253 13.14 11.08 -22.34
CA ALA A 253 14.05 10.59 -23.37
C ALA A 253 14.01 9.06 -23.53
N ASN A 254 13.48 8.32 -22.57
CA ASN A 254 13.35 6.86 -22.60
C ASN A 254 11.94 6.46 -23.09
N PRO A 255 11.78 5.88 -24.32
CA PRO A 255 10.47 5.51 -24.84
C PRO A 255 9.76 4.36 -24.12
N GLN A 256 10.45 3.67 -23.20
CA GLN A 256 9.86 2.61 -22.38
C GLN A 256 9.18 3.16 -21.11
N ILE A 257 9.47 4.41 -20.73
CA ILE A 257 8.89 5.05 -19.56
C ILE A 257 7.64 5.83 -20.00
N LYS A 258 6.54 5.60 -19.29
CA LYS A 258 5.31 6.37 -19.42
C LYS A 258 5.23 7.36 -18.29
N ILE A 259 4.96 8.61 -18.60
CA ILE A 259 4.75 9.67 -17.62
C ILE A 259 3.25 9.97 -17.57
N ALA A 260 2.69 9.93 -16.37
CA ALA A 260 1.35 10.43 -16.08
C ALA A 260 1.48 11.68 -15.20
N GLU A 261 0.84 12.76 -15.62
CA GLU A 261 0.72 13.98 -14.83
C GLU A 261 -0.63 13.96 -14.14
N VAL A 262 -0.63 14.13 -12.83
CA VAL A 262 -1.84 14.20 -12.01
C VAL A 262 -1.92 15.56 -11.36
N GLU A 263 -3.05 16.25 -11.56
CA GLU A 263 -3.34 17.50 -10.85
C GLU A 263 -3.70 17.14 -9.40
N THR A 264 -2.98 17.73 -8.45
CA THR A 264 -3.26 17.55 -7.02
C THR A 264 -3.86 18.85 -6.46
N SER A 265 -4.76 18.72 -5.49
CA SER A 265 -5.27 19.86 -4.72
C SER A 265 -4.37 20.27 -3.56
N GLY A 266 -3.20 19.65 -3.43
CA GLY A 266 -2.23 19.94 -2.39
C GLY A 266 -1.56 21.32 -2.58
N PHE A 267 -1.24 21.96 -1.48
CA PHE A 267 -0.44 23.19 -1.47
C PHE A 267 0.62 23.09 -0.38
N ALA A 268 1.80 23.67 -0.67
CA ALA A 268 2.85 23.80 0.31
C ALA A 268 2.89 25.25 0.84
N TYR A 269 3.06 25.40 2.16
CA TYR A 269 3.20 26.70 2.79
C TYR A 269 4.36 26.69 3.77
N VAL A 270 4.94 27.87 3.99
CA VAL A 270 5.94 28.10 5.04
C VAL A 270 5.24 28.85 6.17
N SER A 271 5.17 28.21 7.35
CA SER A 271 4.72 28.87 8.58
C SER A 271 5.90 29.64 9.18
N MET A 272 5.70 30.92 9.46
CA MET A 272 6.70 31.79 10.10
C MET A 272 6.28 32.08 11.54
#